data_bfc00b28d70b1f7c6cc296935ffc796a
#
_entry.id   bfc00b28d70b1f7c6cc296935ffc796a
#
_cell.length_a   1.000
_cell.length_b   1.000
_cell.length_c   1.000
_cell.angle_alpha   90.00
_cell.angle_beta   90.00
_cell.angle_gamma   90.00
#
_symmetry.space_group_name_H-M   'P 1'
#
loop_
_entity.id
_entity.type
_entity.pdbx_description
1 polymer ?
#
loop_
_entity_poly.entity_id
_entity_poly.type
_entity_poly.pdbx_seq_one_letter_code
_entity_poly.pdbx_strand_id
1 'polypeptide(L)'
;MTTSRSAIAAIVLTLCSRLAIAPAPISAQEVRSDTLLTVDHYLDFEQVAEPRISPDGRQVIYTRRWVNALEDKWESALWLMNSDGSHNRFLVKGANAVWSPDGNRIAYLADGEPKGTQIFVRWMDTEGASTQITRVAEAPADIKWSPDGKSIGFSQFVAKKSPWEISMPSPPSGAKWTDAPRIVQQLHFRQDRRGFTDPGYRHMFVVSADGGTPRRITSGDWSVGARFDVLDGPVGWNWTPDGRSIVVEGMNDSTADLNYRNANIYLVDLAGRSVRKLTEQAGVWTSPTVSPDGRRIAFTGYPATKASYQAPEIYLMNLDGSGAQKITAMDRDPDNLIWAADGSGLYFQVDEHGTNNIGFVSPSGAVRQITTGNHVVSLGSVSRTGVAVGTRSSYQSPPEIVRIDPRGKSGGPSPLTAVNADMISHIKLGEVEKFTYLSTGGSRIDGWIVKPPGFDPARKYPLLMEIHGGPHGAYNSGFNFSFQNFAANGFVVLYTNPRGSTGYGSAFGNAIEHAYPGVDYDDLIAGVDT
;
A
#
# COMPACT_ATOMS: atom_id res chain seq x y z
N MET A 1 -17.56 -73.91 64.19
CA MET A 1 -16.22 -74.13 64.64
C MET A 1 -15.44 -72.89 64.23
N THR A 2 -15.35 -71.95 65.18
CA THR A 2 -14.12 -71.49 65.88
C THR A 2 -12.97 -71.25 64.97
N THR A 3 -12.35 -70.06 64.87
CA THR A 3 -11.72 -69.30 65.93
C THR A 3 -11.34 -67.91 65.41
N SER A 4 -11.47 -66.96 66.30
CA SER A 4 -10.96 -65.60 66.35
C SER A 4 -9.43 -65.52 66.16
N ARG A 5 -8.93 -64.40 65.59
CA ARG A 5 -7.72 -63.73 66.09
C ARG A 5 -7.66 -62.27 65.64
N SER A 6 -7.59 -61.44 66.61
CA SER A 6 -7.35 -60.00 66.58
C SER A 6 -5.97 -59.67 66.03
N ALA A 7 -5.85 -58.58 65.30
CA ALA A 7 -4.58 -57.89 65.04
C ALA A 7 -4.78 -56.36 64.96
N ILE A 8 -4.00 -55.71 65.73
CA ILE A 8 -3.85 -54.35 66.10
C ILE A 8 -3.76 -53.39 64.94
N ALA A 9 -4.61 -52.36 64.90
CA ALA A 9 -4.55 -51.26 64.00
C ALA A 9 -3.54 -50.21 64.54
N ALA A 10 -2.48 -49.95 63.81
CA ALA A 10 -1.64 -48.79 63.96
C ALA A 10 -2.21 -47.60 63.21
N ILE A 11 -2.67 -46.60 63.95
CA ILE A 11 -3.14 -45.33 63.40
C ILE A 11 -1.93 -44.48 63.06
N VAL A 12 -1.65 -44.27 61.73
CA VAL A 12 -0.72 -43.23 61.28
C VAL A 12 -1.56 -41.99 60.97
N LEU A 13 -1.49 -41.01 61.87
CA LEU A 13 -2.06 -39.68 61.64
C LEU A 13 -1.17 -38.92 60.62
N THR A 14 -1.59 -38.86 59.38
CA THR A 14 -0.99 -37.98 58.41
C THR A 14 -1.65 -36.61 58.53
N LEU A 15 -0.94 -35.62 59.07
CA LEU A 15 -1.32 -34.22 59.08
C LEU A 15 -1.30 -33.70 57.63
N CYS A 16 -2.44 -33.66 56.95
CA CYS A 16 -2.60 -32.87 55.74
C CYS A 16 -2.79 -31.39 56.12
N SER A 17 -1.70 -30.63 56.14
CA SER A 17 -1.76 -29.17 56.13
C SER A 17 -2.40 -28.70 54.80
N ARG A 18 -3.69 -28.39 54.83
CA ARG A 18 -4.35 -27.64 53.77
C ARG A 18 -3.78 -26.23 53.78
N LEU A 19 -2.83 -25.94 52.86
CA LEU A 19 -2.56 -24.57 52.47
C LEU A 19 -3.86 -24.05 51.81
N ALA A 20 -4.62 -23.25 52.51
CA ALA A 20 -5.66 -22.44 51.93
C ALA A 20 -4.97 -21.38 51.07
N ILE A 21 -4.86 -21.63 49.77
CA ILE A 21 -4.55 -20.59 48.80
C ILE A 21 -5.77 -19.68 48.81
N ALA A 22 -5.66 -18.56 49.57
CA ALA A 22 -6.63 -17.48 49.43
C ALA A 22 -6.64 -17.04 47.96
N PRO A 23 -7.81 -16.93 47.31
CA PRO A 23 -7.85 -16.36 46.00
C PRO A 23 -7.23 -14.96 46.09
N ALA A 24 -6.22 -14.69 45.23
CA ALA A 24 -5.70 -13.35 45.08
C ALA A 24 -6.90 -12.42 44.85
N PRO A 25 -6.95 -11.24 45.50
CA PRO A 25 -8.03 -10.31 45.21
C PRO A 25 -7.97 -10.05 43.70
N ILE A 26 -9.06 -10.34 43.01
CA ILE A 26 -9.30 -9.84 41.66
C ILE A 26 -9.22 -8.33 41.83
N SER A 27 -8.10 -7.74 41.41
CA SER A 27 -7.97 -6.29 41.41
C SER A 27 -9.18 -5.79 40.62
N ALA A 28 -9.98 -4.94 41.23
CA ALA A 28 -11.08 -4.27 40.56
C ALA A 28 -10.44 -3.70 39.27
N GLN A 29 -10.99 -4.11 38.14
CA GLN A 29 -10.62 -3.55 36.85
C GLN A 29 -10.77 -2.05 37.01
N GLU A 30 -9.65 -1.32 37.03
CA GLU A 30 -9.70 0.14 37.06
C GLU A 30 -10.67 0.56 35.97
N VAL A 31 -11.70 1.36 36.34
CA VAL A 31 -12.63 1.91 35.38
C VAL A 31 -11.78 2.68 34.37
N ARG A 32 -11.62 2.12 33.18
CA ARG A 32 -10.86 2.75 32.10
C ARG A 32 -11.49 4.12 31.86
N SER A 33 -10.66 5.13 31.80
CA SER A 33 -11.10 6.48 31.41
C SER A 33 -11.66 6.41 30.01
N ASP A 34 -12.87 6.91 29.77
CA ASP A 34 -13.49 7.03 28.44
C ASP A 34 -12.65 7.86 27.45
N THR A 35 -11.54 8.44 27.94
CA THR A 35 -10.60 9.24 27.14
C THR A 35 -9.39 8.44 26.63
N LEU A 36 -9.29 7.13 26.89
CA LEU A 36 -8.21 6.30 26.38
C LEU A 36 -8.62 5.51 25.14
N LEU A 37 -7.69 5.36 24.22
CA LEU A 37 -7.91 4.56 23.01
C LEU A 37 -8.13 3.09 23.39
N THR A 38 -9.19 2.49 22.85
CA THR A 38 -9.50 1.06 23.03
C THR A 38 -9.53 0.36 21.68
N VAL A 39 -9.50 -0.97 21.69
CA VAL A 39 -9.61 -1.74 20.45
C VAL A 39 -10.97 -1.54 19.76
N ASP A 40 -12.03 -1.25 20.51
CA ASP A 40 -13.36 -1.01 19.95
C ASP A 40 -13.39 0.23 19.05
N HIS A 41 -12.62 1.26 19.39
CA HIS A 41 -12.47 2.44 18.54
C HIS A 41 -11.91 2.12 17.14
N TYR A 42 -11.27 0.94 16.94
CA TYR A 42 -10.81 0.54 15.61
C TYR A 42 -11.95 0.43 14.61
N LEU A 43 -13.13 0.05 15.06
CA LEU A 43 -14.33 -0.08 14.23
C LEU A 43 -14.91 1.29 13.84
N ASP A 44 -14.60 2.32 14.61
CA ASP A 44 -15.08 3.69 14.39
C ASP A 44 -14.13 4.52 13.51
N PHE A 45 -12.87 4.03 13.32
CA PHE A 45 -11.90 4.72 12.49
C PHE A 45 -12.30 4.68 11.02
N GLU A 46 -12.32 5.85 10.41
CA GLU A 46 -12.49 6.00 8.99
C GLU A 46 -11.15 6.25 8.30
N GLN A 47 -11.04 5.80 7.07
CA GLN A 47 -9.88 5.99 6.23
C GLN A 47 -10.22 6.84 5.02
N VAL A 48 -9.31 7.73 4.65
CA VAL A 48 -9.38 8.48 3.39
C VAL A 48 -8.21 8.10 2.50
N ALA A 49 -8.49 7.96 1.21
CA ALA A 49 -7.49 7.51 0.23
C ALA A 49 -7.76 8.10 -1.16
N GLU A 50 -6.76 8.02 -2.01
CA GLU A 50 -6.86 8.22 -3.46
C GLU A 50 -7.48 9.56 -3.89
N PRO A 51 -7.03 10.69 -3.33
CA PRO A 51 -7.57 11.97 -3.74
C PRO A 51 -7.20 12.29 -5.20
N ARG A 52 -8.19 12.71 -5.98
CA ARG A 52 -8.04 13.10 -7.37
C ARG A 52 -8.62 14.48 -7.59
N ILE A 53 -7.75 15.43 -7.94
CA ILE A 53 -8.17 16.79 -8.31
C ILE A 53 -8.73 16.78 -9.74
N SER A 54 -9.82 17.52 -9.98
CA SER A 54 -10.36 17.72 -11.33
C SER A 54 -9.33 18.41 -12.26
N PRO A 55 -9.40 18.22 -13.57
CA PRO A 55 -8.45 18.83 -14.51
C PRO A 55 -8.35 20.35 -14.41
N ASP A 56 -9.44 21.02 -14.04
CA ASP A 56 -9.52 22.48 -13.84
C ASP A 56 -9.04 22.95 -12.45
N GLY A 57 -8.75 22.00 -11.53
CA GLY A 57 -8.25 22.28 -10.19
C GLY A 57 -9.30 22.73 -9.18
N ARG A 58 -10.60 22.59 -9.47
CA ARG A 58 -11.68 23.13 -8.63
C ARG A 58 -12.27 22.12 -7.65
N GLN A 59 -12.30 20.84 -8.01
CA GLN A 59 -12.95 19.79 -7.21
C GLN A 59 -12.01 18.64 -6.91
N VAL A 60 -12.19 18.01 -5.75
CA VAL A 60 -11.44 16.84 -5.31
C VAL A 60 -12.42 15.70 -5.07
N ILE A 61 -12.19 14.56 -5.72
CA ILE A 61 -12.83 13.29 -5.38
C ILE A 61 -11.84 12.48 -4.56
N TYR A 62 -12.33 11.80 -3.54
CA TYR A 62 -11.53 10.88 -2.75
C TYR A 62 -12.36 9.70 -2.28
N THR A 63 -11.71 8.61 -1.93
CA THR A 63 -12.34 7.42 -1.34
C THR A 63 -12.36 7.58 0.18
N ARG A 64 -13.53 7.41 0.81
CA ARG A 64 -13.71 7.27 2.26
C ARG A 64 -14.15 5.85 2.56
N ARG A 65 -13.54 5.23 3.55
CA ARG A 65 -13.76 3.83 3.95
C ARG A 65 -14.08 3.75 5.43
N TRP A 66 -14.97 2.86 5.79
CA TRP A 66 -15.36 2.58 7.17
C TRP A 66 -15.64 1.09 7.36
N VAL A 67 -15.66 0.65 8.61
CA VAL A 67 -16.02 -0.73 8.95
C VAL A 67 -17.53 -0.83 9.13
N ASN A 68 -18.17 -1.72 8.39
CA ASN A 68 -19.53 -2.18 8.68
C ASN A 68 -19.46 -3.29 9.73
N ALA A 69 -19.63 -2.93 11.01
CA ALA A 69 -19.48 -3.87 12.13
C ALA A 69 -20.52 -5.00 12.12
N LEU A 70 -21.68 -4.81 11.45
CA LEU A 70 -22.71 -5.85 11.36
C LEU A 70 -22.33 -6.97 10.37
N GLU A 71 -21.58 -6.62 9.31
CA GLU A 71 -21.19 -7.55 8.26
C GLU A 71 -19.70 -7.90 8.30
N ASP A 72 -18.96 -7.37 9.30
CA ASP A 72 -17.52 -7.57 9.50
C ASP A 72 -16.72 -7.32 8.21
N LYS A 73 -17.01 -6.21 7.55
CA LYS A 73 -16.35 -5.86 6.29
C LYS A 73 -16.10 -4.36 6.17
N TRP A 74 -15.09 -4.02 5.37
CA TRP A 74 -14.86 -2.65 4.93
C TRP A 74 -15.84 -2.25 3.82
N GLU A 75 -16.48 -1.10 3.99
CA GLU A 75 -17.24 -0.43 2.94
C GLU A 75 -16.49 0.81 2.46
N SER A 76 -16.79 1.25 1.24
CA SER A 76 -16.19 2.44 0.67
C SER A 76 -17.19 3.26 -0.13
N ALA A 77 -16.96 4.56 -0.14
CA ALA A 77 -17.70 5.49 -0.98
C ALA A 77 -16.78 6.59 -1.50
N LEU A 78 -17.16 7.12 -2.64
CA LEU A 78 -16.56 8.33 -3.20
C LEU A 78 -17.23 9.55 -2.58
N TRP A 79 -16.40 10.49 -2.19
CA TRP A 79 -16.79 11.79 -1.68
C TRP A 79 -16.26 12.88 -2.61
N LEU A 80 -16.98 13.96 -2.70
CA LEU A 80 -16.65 15.12 -3.54
C LEU A 80 -16.63 16.38 -2.69
N MET A 81 -15.59 17.20 -2.86
CA MET A 81 -15.48 18.51 -2.24
C MET A 81 -14.86 19.52 -3.22
N ASN A 82 -14.96 20.80 -2.89
CA ASN A 82 -14.17 21.82 -3.56
C ASN A 82 -12.68 21.71 -3.17
N SER A 83 -11.79 22.27 -3.98
CA SER A 83 -10.34 22.22 -3.72
C SER A 83 -9.87 23.03 -2.50
N ASP A 84 -10.77 23.77 -1.86
CA ASP A 84 -10.58 24.45 -0.57
C ASP A 84 -11.14 23.67 0.64
N GLY A 85 -11.68 22.45 0.41
CA GLY A 85 -12.31 21.60 1.41
C GLY A 85 -13.79 21.88 1.65
N SER A 86 -14.35 22.95 1.09
CA SER A 86 -15.77 23.27 1.23
C SER A 86 -16.67 22.31 0.45
N HIS A 87 -17.96 22.25 0.79
CA HIS A 87 -18.99 21.43 0.14
C HIS A 87 -18.63 19.92 0.10
N ASN A 88 -17.94 19.44 1.13
CA ASN A 88 -17.61 18.02 1.26
C ASN A 88 -18.87 17.17 1.46
N ARG A 89 -19.12 16.24 0.54
CA ARG A 89 -20.34 15.44 0.52
C ARG A 89 -20.13 14.06 -0.10
N PHE A 90 -20.96 13.12 0.33
CA PHE A 90 -21.09 11.82 -0.32
C PHE A 90 -21.46 11.99 -1.81
N LEU A 91 -20.85 11.19 -2.67
CA LEU A 91 -21.12 11.19 -4.10
C LEU A 91 -21.79 9.89 -4.56
N VAL A 92 -21.13 8.75 -4.35
CA VAL A 92 -21.63 7.43 -4.75
C VAL A 92 -20.81 6.31 -4.06
N LYS A 93 -21.41 5.13 -3.84
CA LYS A 93 -20.67 3.96 -3.37
C LYS A 93 -19.65 3.51 -4.41
N GLY A 94 -18.43 3.19 -3.97
CA GLY A 94 -17.33 2.76 -4.83
C GLY A 94 -15.98 3.32 -4.37
N ALA A 95 -14.95 3.10 -5.21
CA ALA A 95 -13.57 3.49 -4.94
C ALA A 95 -12.80 3.76 -6.24
N ASN A 96 -11.56 4.20 -6.14
CA ASN A 96 -10.58 4.33 -7.24
C ASN A 96 -11.09 5.22 -8.38
N ALA A 97 -11.68 6.38 -8.05
CA ALA A 97 -12.21 7.29 -9.05
C ALA A 97 -11.09 8.00 -9.83
N VAL A 98 -11.28 8.14 -11.13
CA VAL A 98 -10.43 8.94 -12.04
C VAL A 98 -11.27 9.89 -12.87
N TRP A 99 -10.85 11.15 -12.96
CA TRP A 99 -11.51 12.16 -13.79
C TRP A 99 -11.29 11.90 -15.28
N SER A 100 -12.31 12.11 -16.08
CA SER A 100 -12.14 12.23 -17.53
C SER A 100 -11.28 13.45 -17.88
N PRO A 101 -10.57 13.46 -19.03
CA PRO A 101 -9.71 14.57 -19.40
C PRO A 101 -10.41 15.93 -19.52
N ASP A 102 -11.69 15.95 -19.83
CA ASP A 102 -12.52 17.14 -19.91
C ASP A 102 -13.14 17.57 -18.56
N GLY A 103 -13.02 16.70 -17.52
CA GLY A 103 -13.57 16.96 -16.18
C GLY A 103 -15.09 16.76 -16.07
N ASN A 104 -15.78 16.32 -17.13
CA ASN A 104 -17.23 16.18 -17.11
C ASN A 104 -17.72 14.83 -16.58
N ARG A 105 -16.82 13.84 -16.48
CA ARG A 105 -17.12 12.48 -16.01
C ARG A 105 -16.05 11.98 -15.08
N ILE A 106 -16.43 10.95 -14.30
CA ILE A 106 -15.48 10.11 -13.58
C ILE A 106 -15.70 8.65 -13.97
N ALA A 107 -14.62 7.87 -14.01
CA ALA A 107 -14.69 6.41 -13.98
C ALA A 107 -14.31 5.94 -12.57
N TYR A 108 -14.97 4.91 -12.08
CA TYR A 108 -14.72 4.37 -10.74
C TYR A 108 -15.06 2.89 -10.66
N LEU A 109 -14.59 2.25 -9.62
CA LEU A 109 -14.84 0.83 -9.33
C LEU A 109 -15.94 0.69 -8.27
N ALA A 110 -16.91 -0.16 -8.53
CA ALA A 110 -17.97 -0.53 -7.59
C ALA A 110 -18.49 -1.93 -7.89
N ASP A 111 -19.22 -2.50 -6.94
CA ASP A 111 -19.92 -3.76 -7.15
C ASP A 111 -21.02 -3.61 -8.20
N GLY A 112 -21.09 -4.58 -9.12
CA GLY A 112 -22.04 -4.56 -10.23
C GLY A 112 -22.46 -5.95 -10.67
N GLU A 113 -23.01 -6.04 -11.91
CA GLU A 113 -23.45 -7.27 -12.53
C GLU A 113 -22.54 -7.68 -13.71
N PRO A 114 -22.05 -8.92 -13.79
CA PRO A 114 -22.17 -9.98 -12.78
C PRO A 114 -21.55 -9.57 -11.44
N LYS A 115 -21.99 -10.22 -10.34
CA LYS A 115 -21.53 -9.88 -8.98
C LYS A 115 -20.00 -9.82 -8.91
N GLY A 116 -19.50 -8.71 -8.44
CA GLY A 116 -18.08 -8.39 -8.31
C GLY A 116 -17.78 -6.99 -8.80
N THR A 117 -16.52 -6.62 -8.71
CA THR A 117 -16.05 -5.28 -9.09
C THR A 117 -16.20 -5.04 -10.59
N GLN A 118 -16.83 -3.91 -10.95
CA GLN A 118 -17.05 -3.46 -12.32
C GLN A 118 -16.60 -2.01 -12.46
N ILE A 119 -16.40 -1.56 -13.70
CA ILE A 119 -16.15 -0.16 -14.00
C ILE A 119 -17.47 0.54 -14.25
N PHE A 120 -17.66 1.67 -13.57
CA PHE A 120 -18.77 2.58 -13.77
C PHE A 120 -18.26 3.92 -14.29
N VAL A 121 -19.08 4.59 -15.08
CA VAL A 121 -18.89 6.00 -15.49
C VAL A 121 -20.03 6.81 -14.93
N ARG A 122 -19.71 7.95 -14.29
CA ARG A 122 -20.67 8.92 -13.78
C ARG A 122 -20.46 10.27 -14.41
N TRP A 123 -21.55 10.88 -14.87
CA TRP A 123 -21.57 12.28 -15.26
C TRP A 123 -21.51 13.19 -14.03
N MET A 124 -20.75 14.26 -14.14
CA MET A 124 -20.54 15.22 -13.03
C MET A 124 -21.39 16.47 -13.17
N ASP A 125 -22.43 16.39 -14.00
CA ASP A 125 -23.50 17.39 -14.12
C ASP A 125 -24.53 17.29 -12.98
N THR A 126 -25.58 18.08 -13.06
CA THR A 126 -26.65 18.15 -12.06
C THR A 126 -27.48 16.86 -11.96
N GLU A 127 -27.62 16.10 -13.05
CA GLU A 127 -28.36 14.83 -13.06
C GLU A 127 -27.56 13.71 -12.43
N GLY A 128 -26.24 13.70 -12.63
CA GLY A 128 -25.34 12.77 -12.00
C GLY A 128 -25.57 11.31 -12.36
N ALA A 129 -25.95 11.00 -13.60
CA ALA A 129 -26.24 9.65 -14.05
C ALA A 129 -24.98 8.76 -13.97
N SER A 130 -25.14 7.53 -13.47
CA SER A 130 -24.09 6.52 -13.38
C SER A 130 -24.45 5.32 -14.23
N THR A 131 -23.49 4.83 -15.04
CA THR A 131 -23.66 3.68 -15.92
C THR A 131 -22.54 2.68 -15.69
N GLN A 132 -22.91 1.41 -15.50
CA GLN A 132 -21.96 0.31 -15.51
C GLN A 132 -21.51 0.04 -16.95
N ILE A 133 -20.21 0.13 -17.22
CA ILE A 133 -19.65 -0.02 -18.57
C ILE A 133 -18.96 -1.35 -18.84
N THR A 134 -18.66 -2.12 -17.79
CA THR A 134 -18.10 -3.48 -17.92
C THR A 134 -19.05 -4.53 -17.36
N ARG A 135 -18.96 -5.76 -17.89
CA ARG A 135 -19.59 -6.97 -17.36
C ARG A 135 -18.60 -8.10 -17.46
N VAL A 136 -17.63 -8.11 -16.54
CA VAL A 136 -16.50 -9.05 -16.52
C VAL A 136 -16.56 -9.93 -15.29
N ALA A 137 -16.03 -11.14 -15.40
CA ALA A 137 -16.01 -12.10 -14.29
C ALA A 137 -14.88 -11.79 -13.30
N GLU A 138 -13.73 -11.36 -13.81
CA GLU A 138 -12.57 -11.00 -13.01
C GLU A 138 -12.54 -9.48 -12.78
N ALA A 139 -12.11 -9.07 -11.59
CA ALA A 139 -12.09 -7.66 -11.20
C ALA A 139 -11.14 -6.82 -12.08
N PRO A 140 -11.62 -5.71 -12.69
CA PRO A 140 -10.75 -4.74 -13.33
C PRO A 140 -9.99 -3.91 -12.28
N ALA A 141 -8.76 -3.49 -12.63
CA ALA A 141 -7.92 -2.65 -11.78
C ALA A 141 -7.17 -1.59 -12.63
N ASP A 142 -6.51 -0.65 -11.96
CA ASP A 142 -5.60 0.33 -12.57
C ASP A 142 -6.24 1.15 -13.71
N ILE A 143 -7.49 1.56 -13.51
CA ILE A 143 -8.29 2.27 -14.54
C ILE A 143 -7.70 3.64 -14.88
N LYS A 144 -7.63 3.95 -16.18
CA LYS A 144 -7.24 5.28 -16.70
C LYS A 144 -8.02 5.63 -17.94
N TRP A 145 -8.48 6.86 -18.04
CA TRP A 145 -9.09 7.40 -19.24
C TRP A 145 -8.08 7.53 -20.39
N SER A 146 -8.51 7.25 -21.60
CA SER A 146 -7.77 7.65 -22.79
C SER A 146 -7.70 9.18 -22.90
N PRO A 147 -6.67 9.76 -23.54
CA PRO A 147 -6.50 11.21 -23.64
C PRO A 147 -7.67 11.94 -24.32
N ASP A 148 -8.39 11.26 -25.20
CA ASP A 148 -9.58 11.79 -25.89
C ASP A 148 -10.89 11.61 -25.11
N GLY A 149 -10.84 10.95 -23.93
CA GLY A 149 -12.00 10.71 -23.08
C GLY A 149 -13.02 9.71 -23.64
N LYS A 150 -12.68 8.94 -24.69
CA LYS A 150 -13.62 8.00 -25.32
C LYS A 150 -13.48 6.57 -24.83
N SER A 151 -12.38 6.24 -24.18
CA SER A 151 -12.09 4.88 -23.73
C SER A 151 -11.50 4.87 -22.31
N ILE A 152 -11.60 3.72 -21.66
CA ILE A 152 -10.95 3.44 -20.38
C ILE A 152 -10.07 2.21 -20.55
N GLY A 153 -8.78 2.38 -20.22
CA GLY A 153 -7.84 1.28 -20.12
C GLY A 153 -7.81 0.75 -18.68
N PHE A 154 -7.55 -0.54 -18.53
CA PHE A 154 -7.47 -1.21 -17.22
C PHE A 154 -6.66 -2.49 -17.29
N SER A 155 -6.16 -2.95 -16.16
CA SER A 155 -5.56 -4.27 -16.00
C SER A 155 -6.59 -5.27 -15.51
N GLN A 156 -6.43 -6.55 -15.88
CA GLN A 156 -7.30 -7.63 -15.42
C GLN A 156 -6.55 -8.96 -15.45
N PHE A 157 -6.80 -9.82 -14.46
CA PHE A 157 -6.31 -11.19 -14.46
C PHE A 157 -7.05 -12.02 -15.52
N VAL A 158 -6.32 -12.88 -16.23
CA VAL A 158 -6.85 -13.82 -17.20
C VAL A 158 -6.40 -15.23 -16.79
N ALA A 159 -7.31 -16.02 -16.33
CA ALA A 159 -7.02 -17.39 -15.94
C ALA A 159 -6.50 -18.21 -17.13
N LYS A 160 -5.46 -19.00 -16.90
CA LYS A 160 -4.95 -19.98 -17.87
C LYS A 160 -5.49 -21.35 -17.51
N LYS A 161 -6.13 -22.01 -18.46
CA LYS A 161 -6.54 -23.41 -18.25
C LYS A 161 -5.31 -24.27 -18.03
N SER A 162 -5.34 -25.09 -16.98
CA SER A 162 -4.30 -26.11 -16.77
C SER A 162 -4.31 -27.09 -17.97
N PRO A 163 -3.15 -27.47 -18.50
CA PRO A 163 -3.07 -28.53 -19.51
C PRO A 163 -3.44 -29.89 -18.91
N TRP A 164 -3.51 -29.98 -17.60
CA TRP A 164 -3.88 -31.18 -16.86
C TRP A 164 -5.19 -30.95 -16.14
N GLU A 165 -6.26 -31.63 -16.54
CA GLU A 165 -7.51 -31.70 -15.79
C GLU A 165 -7.56 -33.02 -15.06
N ILE A 166 -7.69 -33.00 -13.73
CA ILE A 166 -8.02 -34.18 -12.95
C ILE A 166 -9.52 -34.26 -12.91
N SER A 167 -10.06 -35.24 -13.66
CA SER A 167 -11.49 -35.54 -13.58
C SER A 167 -11.76 -36.34 -12.31
N MET A 168 -12.35 -35.69 -11.31
CA MET A 168 -12.80 -36.35 -10.08
C MET A 168 -14.26 -36.81 -10.23
N PRO A 169 -14.64 -37.93 -9.62
CA PRO A 169 -16.07 -38.31 -9.52
C PRO A 169 -16.85 -37.20 -8.81
N SER A 170 -18.09 -36.97 -9.20
CA SER A 170 -18.96 -36.03 -8.50
C SER A 170 -19.33 -36.57 -7.11
N PRO A 171 -19.26 -35.75 -6.05
CA PRO A 171 -19.66 -36.19 -4.73
C PRO A 171 -21.18 -36.49 -4.71
N PRO A 172 -21.64 -37.49 -3.95
CA PRO A 172 -23.05 -37.66 -3.69
C PRO A 172 -23.68 -36.42 -3.07
N SER A 173 -24.99 -36.21 -3.32
CA SER A 173 -25.69 -35.06 -2.74
C SER A 173 -25.54 -35.03 -1.21
N GLY A 174 -25.10 -33.89 -0.67
CA GLY A 174 -24.86 -33.67 0.76
C GLY A 174 -23.53 -34.20 1.30
N ALA A 175 -22.69 -34.84 0.47
CA ALA A 175 -21.35 -35.25 0.89
C ALA A 175 -20.38 -34.07 0.99
N LYS A 176 -19.55 -34.09 2.03
CA LYS A 176 -18.45 -33.11 2.24
C LYS A 176 -17.13 -33.79 1.87
N TRP A 177 -16.82 -33.79 0.58
CA TRP A 177 -15.51 -34.27 0.14
C TRP A 177 -14.44 -33.20 0.32
N THR A 178 -13.21 -33.65 0.44
CA THR A 178 -12.05 -32.74 0.34
C THR A 178 -11.92 -32.18 -1.07
N ASP A 179 -11.28 -31.02 -1.20
CA ASP A 179 -11.00 -30.41 -2.50
C ASP A 179 -10.21 -31.37 -3.40
N ALA A 180 -10.39 -31.20 -4.71
CA ALA A 180 -9.62 -31.94 -5.70
C ALA A 180 -8.12 -31.65 -5.56
N PRO A 181 -7.23 -32.62 -5.90
CA PRO A 181 -5.79 -32.38 -5.89
C PRO A 181 -5.41 -31.19 -6.76
N ARG A 182 -4.57 -30.29 -6.24
CA ARG A 182 -4.04 -29.14 -6.98
C ARG A 182 -2.74 -29.52 -7.68
N ILE A 183 -2.64 -29.22 -8.97
CA ILE A 183 -1.42 -29.38 -9.74
C ILE A 183 -0.67 -28.05 -9.73
N VAL A 184 0.55 -28.04 -9.20
CA VAL A 184 1.44 -26.88 -9.16
C VAL A 184 2.50 -27.03 -10.24
N GLN A 185 2.58 -26.04 -11.13
CA GLN A 185 3.52 -26.02 -12.27
C GLN A 185 4.40 -24.76 -12.29
N GLN A 186 4.21 -23.84 -11.32
CA GLN A 186 4.96 -22.59 -11.19
C GLN A 186 5.52 -22.49 -9.78
N LEU A 187 6.66 -21.83 -9.60
CA LEU A 187 7.25 -21.59 -8.29
C LEU A 187 6.40 -20.63 -7.46
N HIS A 188 5.80 -19.62 -8.09
CA HIS A 188 4.94 -18.63 -7.44
C HIS A 188 3.47 -19.09 -7.42
N PHE A 189 3.22 -20.22 -6.78
CA PHE A 189 1.87 -20.83 -6.68
C PHE A 189 1.12 -20.43 -5.41
N ARG A 190 1.75 -19.65 -4.54
CA ARG A 190 1.19 -19.22 -3.26
C ARG A 190 1.63 -17.80 -2.95
N GLN A 191 0.70 -17.00 -2.43
CA GLN A 191 0.93 -15.64 -2.00
C GLN A 191 0.49 -15.46 -0.55
N ASP A 192 1.22 -14.68 0.23
CA ASP A 192 0.88 -14.36 1.61
C ASP A 192 -0.50 -13.71 1.70
N ARG A 193 -1.25 -14.09 2.73
CA ARG A 193 -2.64 -13.66 3.02
C ARG A 193 -3.69 -14.10 1.98
N ARG A 194 -3.29 -14.51 0.78
CA ARG A 194 -4.19 -15.00 -0.27
C ARG A 194 -4.23 -16.54 -0.32
N GLY A 195 -3.14 -17.20 0.04
CA GLY A 195 -3.01 -18.65 -0.10
C GLY A 195 -2.59 -19.07 -1.50
N PHE A 196 -3.16 -20.16 -2.03
CA PHE A 196 -2.86 -20.61 -3.37
C PHE A 196 -3.40 -19.67 -4.44
N THR A 197 -2.58 -19.41 -5.45
CA THR A 197 -2.94 -18.59 -6.60
C THR A 197 -3.41 -19.48 -7.75
N ASP A 198 -4.35 -18.97 -8.55
CA ASP A 198 -4.77 -19.65 -9.77
C ASP A 198 -3.74 -19.38 -10.89
N PRO A 199 -3.50 -20.36 -11.80
CA PRO A 199 -2.65 -20.15 -12.95
C PRO A 199 -3.27 -19.13 -13.89
N GLY A 200 -2.47 -18.18 -14.36
CA GLY A 200 -2.92 -17.12 -15.26
C GLY A 200 -1.98 -15.94 -15.30
N TYR A 201 -2.38 -14.92 -16.04
CA TYR A 201 -1.58 -13.72 -16.27
C TYR A 201 -2.44 -12.48 -16.24
N ARG A 202 -1.86 -11.38 -15.77
CA ARG A 202 -2.51 -10.07 -15.82
C ARG A 202 -2.28 -9.44 -17.19
N HIS A 203 -3.34 -8.96 -17.81
CA HIS A 203 -3.29 -8.32 -19.13
C HIS A 203 -3.96 -6.95 -19.13
N MET A 204 -3.58 -6.12 -20.10
CA MET A 204 -4.22 -4.83 -20.36
C MET A 204 -5.45 -4.97 -21.26
N PHE A 205 -6.48 -4.22 -20.92
CA PHE A 205 -7.74 -4.13 -21.64
C PHE A 205 -8.13 -2.68 -21.92
N VAL A 206 -8.96 -2.48 -22.92
CA VAL A 206 -9.59 -1.19 -23.22
C VAL A 206 -11.08 -1.43 -23.48
N VAL A 207 -11.93 -0.56 -22.93
CA VAL A 207 -13.37 -0.53 -23.14
C VAL A 207 -13.80 0.88 -23.54
N SER A 208 -14.87 1.01 -24.36
CA SER A 208 -15.49 2.32 -24.62
C SER A 208 -16.02 2.93 -23.32
N ALA A 209 -15.91 4.24 -23.17
CA ALA A 209 -16.50 4.97 -22.05
C ALA A 209 -18.04 4.91 -22.03
N ASP A 210 -18.65 4.55 -23.16
CA ASP A 210 -20.10 4.36 -23.29
C ASP A 210 -20.53 2.90 -23.06
N GLY A 211 -19.57 2.02 -22.71
CA GLY A 211 -19.79 0.61 -22.47
C GLY A 211 -19.53 -0.28 -23.70
N GLY A 212 -19.73 -1.57 -23.52
CA GLY A 212 -19.50 -2.59 -24.54
C GLY A 212 -18.56 -3.70 -24.09
N THR A 213 -18.09 -4.53 -25.02
CA THR A 213 -17.17 -5.63 -24.73
C THR A 213 -15.74 -5.13 -24.59
N PRO A 214 -15.08 -5.32 -23.44
CA PRO A 214 -13.67 -4.99 -23.29
C PRO A 214 -12.79 -5.74 -24.29
N ARG A 215 -11.86 -5.04 -24.90
CA ARG A 215 -10.89 -5.59 -25.83
C ARG A 215 -9.55 -5.80 -25.16
N ARG A 216 -9.07 -7.04 -25.09
CA ARG A 216 -7.74 -7.36 -24.58
C ARG A 216 -6.66 -6.81 -25.52
N ILE A 217 -5.69 -6.07 -24.96
CA ILE A 217 -4.62 -5.40 -25.70
C ILE A 217 -3.32 -6.19 -25.66
N THR A 218 -2.98 -6.78 -24.50
CA THR A 218 -1.83 -7.67 -24.35
C THR A 218 -2.28 -9.12 -24.32
N SER A 219 -1.42 -10.05 -24.73
CA SER A 219 -1.73 -11.47 -24.76
C SER A 219 -0.45 -12.29 -24.67
N GLY A 220 -0.58 -13.59 -24.42
CA GLY A 220 0.55 -14.52 -24.27
C GLY A 220 0.76 -14.92 -22.80
N ASP A 221 1.81 -15.69 -22.57
CA ASP A 221 2.15 -16.27 -21.27
C ASP A 221 3.08 -15.34 -20.48
N TRP A 222 2.60 -14.13 -20.19
CA TRP A 222 3.33 -13.15 -19.40
C TRP A 222 2.35 -12.17 -18.73
N SER A 223 2.79 -11.55 -17.64
CA SER A 223 2.01 -10.56 -16.90
C SER A 223 2.51 -9.15 -17.11
N VAL A 224 1.57 -8.20 -17.26
CA VAL A 224 1.83 -6.80 -16.95
C VAL A 224 1.97 -6.66 -15.43
N GLY A 225 2.78 -5.70 -14.97
CA GLY A 225 3.15 -5.51 -13.57
C GLY A 225 4.61 -5.83 -13.30
N ALA A 226 5.15 -5.24 -12.26
CA ALA A 226 6.58 -5.27 -11.95
C ALA A 226 7.04 -6.53 -11.21
N ARG A 227 6.10 -7.28 -10.62
CA ARG A 227 6.40 -8.48 -9.82
C ARG A 227 5.42 -9.58 -10.16
N PHE A 228 5.96 -10.75 -10.38
CA PHE A 228 5.17 -11.95 -10.68
C PHE A 228 4.36 -12.43 -9.45
N ASP A 229 4.94 -12.29 -8.27
CA ASP A 229 4.40 -12.76 -6.99
C ASP A 229 3.40 -11.78 -6.33
N VAL A 230 3.18 -10.59 -6.91
CA VAL A 230 2.23 -9.60 -6.40
C VAL A 230 1.12 -9.39 -7.41
N LEU A 231 0.17 -10.34 -7.45
CA LEU A 231 -0.94 -10.29 -8.40
C LEU A 231 -1.92 -9.14 -8.15
N ASP A 232 -1.99 -8.65 -6.92
CA ASP A 232 -2.90 -7.57 -6.52
C ASP A 232 -2.21 -6.19 -6.44
N GLY A 233 -0.91 -6.13 -6.71
CA GLY A 233 -0.19 -4.86 -6.77
C GLY A 233 -0.63 -4.01 -7.96
N PRO A 234 -0.56 -2.68 -7.86
CA PRO A 234 -0.88 -1.80 -8.98
C PRO A 234 0.07 -2.05 -10.15
N VAL A 235 -0.44 -1.93 -11.37
CA VAL A 235 0.36 -1.98 -12.60
C VAL A 235 0.76 -0.57 -12.99
N GLY A 236 2.06 -0.33 -13.13
CA GLY A 236 2.59 0.90 -13.70
C GLY A 236 2.34 0.94 -15.21
N TRP A 237 1.48 1.84 -15.66
CA TRP A 237 1.21 2.04 -17.08
C TRP A 237 0.69 3.45 -17.37
N ASN A 238 0.77 3.88 -18.64
CA ASN A 238 0.24 5.17 -19.05
C ASN A 238 -0.15 5.15 -20.53
N TRP A 239 -1.11 5.99 -20.92
CA TRP A 239 -1.40 6.28 -22.32
C TRP A 239 -0.31 7.15 -22.94
N THR A 240 -0.03 6.98 -24.23
CA THR A 240 0.61 8.03 -25.01
C THR A 240 -0.40 9.16 -25.24
N PRO A 241 0.01 10.46 -25.27
CA PRO A 241 -0.92 11.57 -25.40
C PRO A 241 -1.77 11.57 -26.68
N ASP A 242 -1.32 10.89 -27.73
CA ASP A 242 -2.09 10.68 -28.98
C ASP A 242 -3.14 9.56 -28.88
N GLY A 243 -3.16 8.82 -27.75
CA GLY A 243 -4.10 7.73 -27.50
C GLY A 243 -3.88 6.48 -28.36
N ARG A 244 -2.78 6.39 -29.11
CA ARG A 244 -2.54 5.26 -30.04
C ARG A 244 -1.83 4.09 -29.38
N SER A 245 -1.12 4.34 -28.30
CA SER A 245 -0.35 3.33 -27.60
C SER A 245 -0.48 3.48 -26.09
N ILE A 246 -0.07 2.44 -25.38
CA ILE A 246 0.19 2.49 -23.93
C ILE A 246 1.63 2.11 -23.66
N VAL A 247 2.19 2.70 -22.62
CA VAL A 247 3.46 2.29 -22.02
C VAL A 247 3.14 1.53 -20.73
N VAL A 248 3.69 0.34 -20.55
CA VAL A 248 3.36 -0.53 -19.42
C VAL A 248 4.61 -1.28 -18.94
N GLU A 249 4.71 -1.45 -17.63
CA GLU A 249 5.68 -2.36 -17.05
C GLU A 249 5.22 -3.81 -17.16
N GLY A 250 6.16 -4.76 -17.19
CA GLY A 250 5.81 -6.16 -17.25
C GLY A 250 7.02 -7.08 -17.25
N MET A 251 6.73 -8.37 -17.20
CA MET A 251 7.71 -9.45 -17.19
C MET A 251 7.41 -10.43 -18.33
N ASN A 252 7.69 -9.98 -19.55
CA ASN A 252 7.53 -10.80 -20.76
C ASN A 252 8.81 -11.60 -21.03
N ASP A 253 9.06 -12.54 -20.14
CA ASP A 253 10.22 -13.42 -20.16
C ASP A 253 9.79 -14.83 -19.72
N SER A 254 10.14 -15.85 -20.50
CA SER A 254 9.84 -17.25 -20.18
C SER A 254 10.49 -17.74 -18.87
N THR A 255 11.47 -17.02 -18.35
CA THR A 255 12.15 -17.30 -17.09
C THR A 255 11.63 -16.45 -15.92
N ALA A 256 10.54 -15.71 -16.09
CA ALA A 256 10.00 -14.79 -15.08
C ALA A 256 9.69 -15.47 -13.73
N ASP A 257 9.30 -16.74 -13.76
CA ASP A 257 9.09 -17.56 -12.56
C ASP A 257 10.38 -17.79 -11.74
N LEU A 258 11.55 -17.72 -12.39
CA LEU A 258 12.87 -17.82 -11.76
C LEU A 258 13.52 -16.46 -11.56
N ASN A 259 13.28 -15.51 -12.46
CA ASN A 259 13.89 -14.19 -12.53
C ASN A 259 12.86 -13.07 -12.23
N TYR A 260 12.18 -13.17 -11.11
CA TYR A 260 11.12 -12.21 -10.70
C TYR A 260 11.62 -10.76 -10.52
N ARG A 261 12.92 -10.49 -10.63
CA ARG A 261 13.56 -9.17 -10.60
C ARG A 261 13.98 -8.66 -11.99
N ASN A 262 13.30 -9.09 -13.05
CA ASN A 262 13.59 -8.67 -14.42
C ASN A 262 12.35 -7.98 -15.02
N ALA A 263 11.82 -6.96 -14.35
CA ALA A 263 10.73 -6.15 -14.88
C ALA A 263 11.25 -5.18 -15.95
N ASN A 264 10.46 -4.98 -17.01
CA ASN A 264 10.81 -4.16 -18.16
C ASN A 264 9.65 -3.24 -18.55
N ILE A 265 9.95 -2.23 -19.34
CA ILE A 265 8.97 -1.31 -19.89
C ILE A 265 8.70 -1.66 -21.36
N TYR A 266 7.42 -1.72 -21.71
CA TYR A 266 6.94 -2.07 -23.04
C TYR A 266 6.06 -0.96 -23.58
N LEU A 267 6.16 -0.73 -24.89
CA LEU A 267 5.21 0.03 -25.69
C LEU A 267 4.26 -0.94 -26.38
N VAL A 268 2.97 -0.74 -26.20
CA VAL A 268 1.91 -1.57 -26.79
C VAL A 268 1.09 -0.72 -27.73
N ASP A 269 1.13 -1.03 -29.03
CA ASP A 269 0.29 -0.40 -30.04
C ASP A 269 -1.13 -0.95 -29.98
N LEU A 270 -2.13 -0.07 -29.91
CA LEU A 270 -3.52 -0.46 -29.73
C LEU A 270 -4.18 -1.01 -31.00
N ALA A 271 -3.73 -0.57 -32.17
CA ALA A 271 -4.28 -1.00 -33.45
C ALA A 271 -3.69 -2.36 -33.88
N GLY A 272 -2.38 -2.45 -33.93
CA GLY A 272 -1.65 -3.66 -34.34
C GLY A 272 -1.46 -4.67 -33.23
N ARG A 273 -1.69 -4.31 -31.96
CA ARG A 273 -1.41 -5.12 -30.76
C ARG A 273 0.03 -5.61 -30.69
N SER A 274 0.94 -4.88 -31.31
CA SER A 274 2.37 -5.18 -31.17
C SER A 274 2.87 -4.75 -29.79
N VAL A 275 3.70 -5.60 -29.19
CA VAL A 275 4.34 -5.35 -27.90
C VAL A 275 5.84 -5.21 -28.15
N ARG A 276 6.39 -4.04 -27.89
CA ARG A 276 7.81 -3.75 -28.08
C ARG A 276 8.47 -3.43 -26.74
N LYS A 277 9.50 -4.17 -26.38
CA LYS A 277 10.34 -3.89 -25.20
C LYS A 277 11.12 -2.59 -25.47
N LEU A 278 11.13 -1.68 -24.47
CA LEU A 278 11.84 -0.40 -24.56
C LEU A 278 13.15 -0.40 -23.74
N THR A 279 13.20 -1.13 -22.64
CA THR A 279 14.39 -1.22 -21.78
C THR A 279 15.32 -2.34 -22.28
N GLU A 280 16.53 -2.00 -22.68
CA GLU A 280 17.49 -2.98 -23.19
C GLU A 280 18.32 -3.61 -22.07
N GLN A 281 18.74 -2.80 -21.10
CA GLN A 281 19.53 -3.24 -19.97
C GLN A 281 18.71 -4.13 -19.04
N ALA A 282 19.24 -5.28 -18.65
CA ALA A 282 18.63 -6.13 -17.62
C ALA A 282 18.56 -5.37 -16.28
N GLY A 283 17.42 -5.50 -15.60
CA GLY A 283 17.18 -4.77 -14.34
C GLY A 283 15.73 -4.83 -13.91
N VAL A 284 15.40 -4.01 -12.94
CA VAL A 284 14.01 -3.78 -12.49
C VAL A 284 13.62 -2.38 -12.93
N TRP A 285 12.74 -2.30 -13.95
CA TRP A 285 12.29 -1.06 -14.56
C TRP A 285 10.78 -0.95 -14.42
N THR A 286 10.30 0.05 -13.69
CA THR A 286 8.93 0.12 -13.19
C THR A 286 8.34 1.53 -13.28
N SER A 287 7.03 1.64 -13.05
CA SER A 287 6.28 2.89 -12.89
C SER A 287 6.43 3.87 -14.06
N PRO A 288 6.30 3.43 -15.33
CA PRO A 288 6.47 4.30 -16.47
C PRO A 288 5.37 5.37 -16.55
N THR A 289 5.78 6.60 -16.83
CA THR A 289 4.87 7.71 -17.11
C THR A 289 5.34 8.51 -18.32
N VAL A 290 4.42 8.82 -19.23
CA VAL A 290 4.71 9.53 -20.50
C VAL A 290 4.61 11.03 -20.27
N SER A 291 5.57 11.79 -20.81
CA SER A 291 5.56 13.26 -20.75
C SER A 291 4.35 13.85 -21.48
N PRO A 292 3.84 15.04 -21.07
CA PRO A 292 2.68 15.67 -21.70
C PRO A 292 2.82 15.92 -23.21
N ASP A 293 4.04 16.11 -23.69
CA ASP A 293 4.35 16.28 -25.12
C ASP A 293 4.50 14.95 -25.88
N GLY A 294 4.42 13.81 -25.19
CA GLY A 294 4.53 12.47 -25.77
C GLY A 294 5.93 12.06 -26.22
N ARG A 295 6.96 12.84 -25.91
CA ARG A 295 8.33 12.59 -26.42
C ARG A 295 9.17 11.72 -25.50
N ARG A 296 8.87 11.69 -24.21
CA ARG A 296 9.70 11.02 -23.19
C ARG A 296 8.87 10.11 -22.30
N ILE A 297 9.55 9.14 -21.74
CA ILE A 297 9.05 8.27 -20.68
C ILE A 297 9.95 8.47 -19.47
N ALA A 298 9.36 8.78 -18.32
CA ALA A 298 10.02 8.68 -17.03
C ALA A 298 9.65 7.36 -16.37
N PHE A 299 10.59 6.78 -15.65
CA PHE A 299 10.40 5.49 -14.96
C PHE A 299 11.36 5.37 -13.79
N THR A 300 11.08 4.46 -12.87
CA THR A 300 11.99 4.13 -11.76
C THR A 300 12.67 2.80 -11.99
N GLY A 301 13.80 2.58 -11.33
CA GLY A 301 14.44 1.28 -11.35
C GLY A 301 15.94 1.31 -11.12
N TYR A 302 16.53 0.13 -11.35
CA TYR A 302 17.96 -0.10 -11.22
C TYR A 302 18.42 -1.25 -12.13
N PRO A 303 19.70 -1.23 -12.57
CA PRO A 303 20.31 -2.34 -13.30
C PRO A 303 20.31 -3.63 -12.49
N ALA A 304 20.33 -4.78 -13.18
CA ALA A 304 20.41 -6.08 -12.52
C ALA A 304 21.58 -6.14 -11.53
N THR A 305 21.30 -6.60 -10.35
CA THR A 305 22.24 -6.74 -9.24
C THR A 305 22.05 -8.07 -8.54
N LYS A 306 23.11 -8.57 -7.88
CA LYS A 306 23.03 -9.72 -6.97
C LYS A 306 22.65 -9.31 -5.55
N ALA A 307 22.72 -8.03 -5.23
CA ALA A 307 22.39 -7.52 -3.91
C ALA A 307 20.92 -7.82 -3.57
N SER A 308 20.64 -8.12 -2.31
CA SER A 308 19.30 -8.39 -1.84
C SER A 308 18.39 -7.16 -1.89
N TYR A 309 18.97 -5.98 -1.73
CA TYR A 309 18.32 -4.68 -1.82
C TYR A 309 19.10 -3.72 -2.73
N GLN A 310 18.37 -2.95 -3.51
CA GLN A 310 18.89 -1.84 -4.29
C GLN A 310 17.84 -0.73 -4.36
N ALA A 311 18.17 0.44 -3.87
CA ALA A 311 17.32 1.61 -4.02
C ALA A 311 17.18 1.98 -5.50
N PRO A 312 15.94 2.15 -6.01
CA PRO A 312 15.71 2.60 -7.38
C PRO A 312 16.11 4.08 -7.54
N GLU A 313 16.29 4.47 -8.79
CA GLU A 313 16.50 5.85 -9.20
C GLU A 313 15.51 6.23 -10.30
N ILE A 314 15.35 7.53 -10.57
CA ILE A 314 14.51 8.02 -11.66
C ILE A 314 15.32 8.08 -12.94
N TYR A 315 14.74 7.56 -14.01
CA TYR A 315 15.31 7.53 -15.37
C TYR A 315 14.38 8.25 -16.34
N LEU A 316 14.98 8.73 -17.43
CA LEU A 316 14.29 9.23 -18.61
C LEU A 316 14.77 8.48 -19.85
N MET A 317 13.88 8.23 -20.80
CA MET A 317 14.19 7.78 -22.16
C MET A 317 13.25 8.44 -23.17
N ASN A 318 13.61 8.40 -24.44
CA ASN A 318 12.69 8.79 -25.51
C ASN A 318 11.54 7.78 -25.63
N LEU A 319 10.41 8.17 -26.24
CA LEU A 319 9.25 7.29 -26.44
C LEU A 319 9.58 6.03 -27.24
N ASP A 320 10.60 6.08 -28.08
CA ASP A 320 11.08 4.92 -28.83
C ASP A 320 12.02 4.00 -28.02
N GLY A 321 12.30 4.32 -26.77
CA GLY A 321 13.20 3.56 -25.89
C GLY A 321 14.67 4.01 -25.97
N SER A 322 15.04 4.85 -26.92
CA SER A 322 16.41 5.34 -27.06
C SER A 322 16.78 6.36 -25.98
N GLY A 323 18.06 6.57 -25.75
CA GLY A 323 18.59 7.61 -24.88
C GLY A 323 18.23 7.45 -23.41
N ALA A 324 18.05 6.22 -22.93
CA ALA A 324 17.76 5.95 -21.52
C ALA A 324 18.93 6.44 -20.63
N GLN A 325 18.61 7.29 -19.66
CA GLN A 325 19.58 7.86 -18.74
C GLN A 325 19.02 8.04 -17.34
N LYS A 326 19.85 7.81 -16.34
CA LYS A 326 19.56 8.09 -14.95
C LYS A 326 19.61 9.61 -14.71
N ILE A 327 18.56 10.17 -14.08
CA ILE A 327 18.49 11.61 -13.78
C ILE A 327 18.58 11.93 -12.28
N THR A 328 18.56 10.92 -11.42
CA THR A 328 18.76 11.09 -9.97
C THR A 328 19.88 10.20 -9.45
N ALA A 329 20.44 10.56 -8.30
CA ALA A 329 21.42 9.76 -7.57
C ALA A 329 21.17 9.97 -6.06
N MET A 330 19.96 9.64 -5.63
CA MET A 330 19.50 9.89 -4.25
C MET A 330 19.84 8.75 -3.30
N ASP A 331 19.98 7.53 -3.84
CA ASP A 331 20.07 6.29 -3.06
C ASP A 331 18.95 6.19 -2.01
N ARG A 332 17.74 6.51 -2.46
CA ARG A 332 16.47 6.44 -1.73
C ARG A 332 15.46 5.76 -2.63
N ASP A 333 14.25 5.54 -2.13
CA ASP A 333 13.20 4.84 -2.87
C ASP A 333 12.17 5.85 -3.47
N PRO A 334 12.49 6.54 -4.60
CA PRO A 334 11.53 7.42 -5.26
C PRO A 334 10.45 6.60 -5.94
N ASP A 335 9.20 7.00 -5.72
CA ASP A 335 8.03 6.39 -6.34
C ASP A 335 6.99 7.42 -6.81
N ASN A 336 5.85 6.96 -7.34
CA ASN A 336 4.68 7.76 -7.72
C ASN A 336 5.03 8.97 -8.59
N LEU A 337 5.66 8.72 -9.75
CA LEU A 337 6.08 9.77 -10.68
C LEU A 337 4.88 10.43 -11.36
N ILE A 338 4.74 11.75 -11.22
CA ILE A 338 3.71 12.56 -11.87
C ILE A 338 4.36 13.72 -12.63
N TRP A 339 4.18 13.77 -13.94
CA TRP A 339 4.65 14.90 -14.75
C TRP A 339 3.92 16.19 -14.37
N ALA A 340 4.66 17.28 -14.27
CA ALA A 340 4.06 18.61 -14.31
C ALA A 340 3.37 18.83 -15.66
N ALA A 341 2.22 19.50 -15.65
CA ALA A 341 1.40 19.67 -16.86
C ALA A 341 2.13 20.43 -18.00
N ASP A 342 3.11 21.27 -17.64
CA ASP A 342 3.95 22.02 -18.59
C ASP A 342 5.19 21.23 -19.06
N GLY A 343 5.36 19.99 -18.61
CA GLY A 343 6.52 19.15 -18.93
C GLY A 343 7.85 19.59 -18.29
N SER A 344 7.83 20.55 -17.36
CA SER A 344 9.03 21.10 -16.74
C SER A 344 9.77 20.11 -15.82
N GLY A 345 9.11 19.01 -15.41
CA GLY A 345 9.71 17.97 -14.58
C GLY A 345 8.66 17.05 -13.98
N LEU A 346 9.10 16.29 -13.00
CA LEU A 346 8.34 15.23 -12.33
C LEU A 346 8.23 15.52 -10.84
N TYR A 347 7.03 15.42 -10.31
CA TYR A 347 6.82 15.22 -8.88
C TYR A 347 7.02 13.74 -8.56
N PHE A 348 7.58 13.47 -7.40
CA PHE A 348 7.80 12.11 -6.89
C PHE A 348 7.67 12.09 -5.37
N GLN A 349 7.43 10.94 -4.81
CA GLN A 349 7.52 10.68 -3.38
C GLN A 349 8.88 10.07 -3.06
N VAL A 350 9.34 10.27 -1.84
CA VAL A 350 10.58 9.63 -1.38
C VAL A 350 10.49 9.29 0.11
N ASP A 351 10.84 8.06 0.43
CA ASP A 351 11.02 7.60 1.81
C ASP A 351 12.44 7.91 2.28
N GLU A 352 12.54 8.63 3.38
CA GLU A 352 13.82 8.99 3.96
C GLU A 352 13.72 9.05 5.49
N HIS A 353 14.52 8.23 6.16
CA HIS A 353 14.62 8.21 7.62
C HIS A 353 13.26 8.17 8.35
N GLY A 354 12.34 7.31 7.86
CA GLY A 354 11.01 7.14 8.44
C GLY A 354 10.05 8.31 8.17
N THR A 355 10.34 9.18 7.21
CA THR A 355 9.42 10.18 6.69
C THR A 355 9.14 9.93 5.22
N ASN A 356 7.96 10.32 4.74
CA ASN A 356 7.68 10.36 3.31
C ASN A 356 7.35 11.80 2.92
N ASN A 357 8.11 12.31 1.97
CA ASN A 357 8.00 13.68 1.48
C ASN A 357 7.93 13.72 -0.05
N ILE A 358 7.46 14.84 -0.58
CA ILE A 358 7.34 15.07 -2.02
C ILE A 358 8.54 15.88 -2.50
N GLY A 359 9.17 15.38 -3.56
CA GLY A 359 10.20 16.05 -4.32
C GLY A 359 9.74 16.42 -5.72
N PHE A 360 10.56 17.19 -6.41
CA PHE A 360 10.45 17.53 -7.82
C PHE A 360 11.81 17.40 -8.48
N VAL A 361 11.87 16.79 -9.65
CA VAL A 361 13.10 16.67 -10.44
C VAL A 361 12.86 17.20 -11.85
N SER A 362 13.75 18.07 -12.32
CA SER A 362 13.75 18.51 -13.72
C SER A 362 14.32 17.43 -14.66
N PRO A 363 14.06 17.49 -15.96
CA PRO A 363 14.68 16.58 -16.93
C PRO A 363 16.21 16.63 -16.98
N SER A 364 16.82 17.70 -16.47
CA SER A 364 18.27 17.85 -16.33
C SER A 364 18.84 17.27 -15.02
N GLY A 365 17.98 16.71 -14.15
CA GLY A 365 18.39 16.11 -12.89
C GLY A 365 18.45 17.07 -11.68
N ALA A 366 17.99 18.32 -11.82
CA ALA A 366 17.92 19.24 -10.68
C ALA A 366 16.76 18.85 -9.76
N VAL A 367 17.09 18.39 -8.55
CA VAL A 367 16.13 17.97 -7.52
C VAL A 367 15.86 19.11 -6.56
N ARG A 368 14.58 19.30 -6.17
CA ARG A 368 14.15 20.19 -5.09
C ARG A 368 13.07 19.54 -4.23
N GLN A 369 13.07 19.80 -2.95
CA GLN A 369 12.00 19.40 -2.05
C GLN A 369 10.76 20.28 -2.20
N ILE A 370 9.58 19.65 -2.15
CA ILE A 370 8.26 20.32 -2.13
C ILE A 370 7.71 20.34 -0.72
N THR A 371 7.79 19.21 -0.02
CA THR A 371 7.36 19.10 1.39
C THR A 371 8.53 18.67 2.26
N THR A 372 8.49 19.07 3.52
CA THR A 372 9.47 18.70 4.55
C THR A 372 8.75 18.49 5.88
N GLY A 373 9.25 17.59 6.71
CA GLY A 373 8.74 17.40 8.06
C GLY A 373 8.59 15.91 8.46
N ASN A 374 8.30 15.70 9.75
CA ASN A 374 8.08 14.38 10.33
C ASN A 374 6.64 13.94 10.08
N HIS A 375 6.37 13.50 8.87
CA HIS A 375 5.06 13.04 8.43
C HIS A 375 5.19 12.05 7.26
N VAL A 376 4.10 11.43 6.92
CA VAL A 376 3.94 10.64 5.70
C VAL A 376 2.98 11.39 4.79
N VAL A 377 3.50 11.91 3.67
CA VAL A 377 2.69 12.60 2.64
C VAL A 377 2.71 11.77 1.38
N SER A 378 1.52 11.43 0.87
CA SER A 378 1.37 10.77 -0.43
C SER A 378 0.73 11.72 -1.43
N LEU A 379 1.33 11.85 -2.61
CA LEU A 379 0.80 12.66 -3.70
C LEU A 379 -0.30 11.87 -4.45
N GLY A 380 -1.52 12.40 -4.49
CA GLY A 380 -2.64 11.79 -5.18
C GLY A 380 -2.70 12.17 -6.65
N SER A 381 -2.78 13.46 -6.93
CA SER A 381 -2.78 14.00 -8.30
C SER A 381 -2.46 15.48 -8.35
N VAL A 382 -2.10 15.94 -9.56
CA VAL A 382 -1.83 17.34 -9.88
C VAL A 382 -2.73 17.76 -11.05
N SER A 383 -3.45 18.88 -10.91
CA SER A 383 -4.28 19.44 -11.96
C SER A 383 -3.47 20.11 -13.06
N ARG A 384 -4.09 20.41 -14.20
CA ARG A 384 -3.48 21.22 -15.26
C ARG A 384 -3.14 22.64 -14.80
N THR A 385 -3.85 23.15 -13.80
CA THR A 385 -3.63 24.49 -13.23
C THR A 385 -2.56 24.50 -12.13
N GLY A 386 -1.94 23.34 -11.86
CA GLY A 386 -0.89 23.21 -10.84
C GLY A 386 -1.42 23.13 -9.40
N VAL A 387 -2.66 22.77 -9.16
CA VAL A 387 -3.16 22.42 -7.83
C VAL A 387 -2.85 20.95 -7.58
N ALA A 388 -2.20 20.63 -6.47
CA ALA A 388 -1.91 19.27 -6.06
C ALA A 388 -2.70 18.87 -4.82
N VAL A 389 -3.12 17.62 -4.75
CA VAL A 389 -3.78 17.01 -3.60
C VAL A 389 -3.10 15.68 -3.26
N GLY A 390 -3.21 15.32 -2.00
CA GLY A 390 -2.62 14.09 -1.49
C GLY A 390 -3.23 13.70 -0.16
N THR A 391 -2.59 12.76 0.52
CA THR A 391 -2.89 12.43 1.92
C THR A 391 -1.71 12.81 2.80
N ARG A 392 -1.98 13.10 4.06
CA ARG A 392 -0.96 13.31 5.09
C ARG A 392 -1.36 12.59 6.37
N SER A 393 -0.42 11.86 6.95
CA SER A 393 -0.50 11.28 8.28
C SER A 393 0.68 11.72 9.13
N SER A 394 0.49 11.75 10.45
CA SER A 394 1.56 12.00 11.42
C SER A 394 1.32 11.18 12.67
N TYR A 395 2.23 11.18 13.62
CA TYR A 395 2.12 10.39 14.87
C TYR A 395 0.78 10.55 15.61
N GLN A 396 0.16 11.73 15.52
CA GLN A 396 -1.05 12.09 16.25
C GLN A 396 -2.29 12.22 15.34
N SER A 397 -2.14 12.02 14.03
CA SER A 397 -3.20 12.21 13.06
C SER A 397 -3.23 11.08 12.05
N PRO A 398 -4.33 10.30 11.98
CA PRO A 398 -4.60 9.41 10.86
C PRO A 398 -4.49 10.14 9.51
N PRO A 399 -4.44 9.39 8.40
CA PRO A 399 -4.41 10.00 7.08
C PRO A 399 -5.61 10.91 6.84
N GLU A 400 -5.33 12.15 6.40
CA GLU A 400 -6.32 13.13 5.96
C GLU A 400 -5.99 13.61 4.55
N ILE A 401 -7.02 14.03 3.79
CA ILE A 401 -6.80 14.63 2.49
C ILE A 401 -6.20 16.02 2.69
N VAL A 402 -5.16 16.33 1.94
CA VAL A 402 -4.46 17.61 2.00
C VAL A 402 -4.31 18.24 0.63
N ARG A 403 -4.29 19.56 0.61
CA ARG A 403 -3.82 20.36 -0.52
C ARG A 403 -2.32 20.62 -0.36
N ILE A 404 -1.58 20.49 -1.46
CA ILE A 404 -0.14 20.64 -1.50
C ILE A 404 0.19 21.80 -2.45
N ASP A 405 1.05 22.73 -2.03
CA ASP A 405 1.59 23.72 -2.94
C ASP A 405 2.75 23.09 -3.74
N PRO A 406 2.60 22.81 -5.02
CA PRO A 406 3.62 22.13 -5.81
C PRO A 406 4.87 23.00 -6.05
N ARG A 407 4.83 24.29 -5.68
CA ARG A 407 5.98 25.19 -5.72
C ARG A 407 6.80 25.18 -4.42
N GLY A 408 6.26 24.55 -3.35
CA GLY A 408 6.92 24.46 -2.05
C GLY A 408 7.02 25.80 -1.30
N LYS A 409 6.19 26.79 -1.66
CA LYS A 409 6.24 28.14 -1.09
C LYS A 409 5.32 28.33 0.13
N SER A 410 4.33 27.47 0.30
CA SER A 410 3.44 27.49 1.47
C SER A 410 4.01 26.62 2.59
N GLY A 411 3.66 26.92 3.84
CA GLY A 411 4.21 26.30 5.05
C GLY A 411 3.87 24.81 5.27
N GLY A 412 3.74 24.03 4.19
CA GLY A 412 3.46 22.59 4.21
C GLY A 412 2.07 22.22 3.66
N PRO A 413 1.72 20.92 3.67
CA PRO A 413 0.40 20.43 3.23
C PRO A 413 -0.73 20.95 4.13
N SER A 414 -1.77 21.55 3.51
CA SER A 414 -2.94 22.08 4.23
C SER A 414 -4.07 21.07 4.27
N PRO A 415 -4.67 20.74 5.44
CA PRO A 415 -5.74 19.75 5.55
C PRO A 415 -7.02 20.23 4.84
N LEU A 416 -7.67 19.30 4.14
CA LEU A 416 -8.98 19.48 3.51
C LEU A 416 -10.06 18.64 4.19
N THR A 417 -9.69 17.62 4.95
CA THR A 417 -10.60 16.75 5.73
C THR A 417 -10.10 16.60 7.16
N ALA A 418 -11.00 16.15 8.02
CA ALA A 418 -10.75 15.78 9.40
C ALA A 418 -11.77 14.70 9.80
N VAL A 419 -11.72 13.54 9.09
CA VAL A 419 -12.79 12.53 9.16
C VAL A 419 -12.88 11.80 10.51
N ASN A 420 -11.79 11.80 11.29
CA ASN A 420 -11.74 11.19 12.63
C ASN A 420 -11.69 12.23 13.76
N ALA A 421 -11.96 13.52 13.47
CA ALA A 421 -11.76 14.59 14.45
C ALA A 421 -12.71 14.47 15.66
N ASP A 422 -13.94 14.04 15.44
CA ASP A 422 -14.94 13.81 16.47
C ASP A 422 -14.47 12.81 17.51
N MET A 423 -13.88 11.70 17.07
CA MET A 423 -13.35 10.66 17.95
C MET A 423 -12.02 11.09 18.59
N ILE A 424 -11.04 11.51 17.78
CA ILE A 424 -9.68 11.81 18.26
C ILE A 424 -9.67 12.99 19.23
N SER A 425 -10.57 13.98 19.08
CA SER A 425 -10.65 15.13 19.98
C SER A 425 -10.94 14.76 21.44
N HIS A 426 -11.54 13.61 21.68
CA HIS A 426 -11.88 13.11 23.02
C HIS A 426 -10.87 12.11 23.58
N ILE A 427 -9.93 11.63 22.74
CA ILE A 427 -8.98 10.58 23.09
C ILE A 427 -7.60 11.18 23.38
N LYS A 428 -7.02 10.79 24.50
CA LYS A 428 -5.62 11.08 24.83
C LYS A 428 -4.72 10.06 24.17
N LEU A 429 -4.03 10.49 23.12
CA LEU A 429 -3.01 9.67 22.46
C LEU A 429 -1.69 9.71 23.22
N GLY A 430 -0.92 8.66 23.08
CA GLY A 430 0.46 8.58 23.58
C GLY A 430 1.38 9.54 22.81
N GLU A 431 2.28 10.20 23.52
CA GLU A 431 3.33 11.01 22.89
C GLU A 431 4.33 10.10 22.16
N VAL A 432 4.68 10.48 20.91
CA VAL A 432 5.69 9.76 20.13
C VAL A 432 6.95 10.61 20.03
N GLU A 433 8.06 10.03 20.52
CA GLU A 433 9.39 10.65 20.45
C GLU A 433 10.28 9.86 19.49
N LYS A 434 10.84 10.55 18.48
CA LYS A 434 11.89 10.00 17.63
C LYS A 434 13.25 10.24 18.25
N PHE A 435 14.11 9.23 18.28
CA PHE A 435 15.48 9.33 18.74
C PHE A 435 16.42 8.57 17.80
N THR A 436 17.71 8.78 17.96
CA THR A 436 18.74 8.06 17.20
C THR A 436 19.79 7.55 18.19
N TYR A 437 20.16 6.29 18.07
CA TYR A 437 21.15 5.67 18.92
C TYR A 437 22.29 5.03 18.13
N LEU A 438 23.38 4.71 18.79
CA LEU A 438 24.51 4.02 18.20
C LEU A 438 24.40 2.52 18.45
N SER A 439 24.64 1.73 17.41
CA SER A 439 24.74 0.28 17.45
C SER A 439 26.13 -0.21 17.08
N THR A 440 26.28 -1.51 16.98
CA THR A 440 27.55 -2.17 16.63
C THR A 440 28.14 -1.62 15.34
N GLY A 441 29.47 -1.47 15.30
CA GLY A 441 30.17 -0.86 14.14
C GLY A 441 29.98 0.66 14.00
N GLY A 442 29.39 1.34 15.01
CA GLY A 442 29.12 2.77 14.98
C GLY A 442 27.94 3.18 14.11
N SER A 443 27.08 2.23 13.71
CA SER A 443 25.88 2.50 12.93
C SER A 443 24.87 3.32 13.73
N ARG A 444 24.29 4.34 13.09
CA ARG A 444 23.22 5.17 13.66
C ARG A 444 21.88 4.58 13.26
N ILE A 445 21.06 4.25 14.26
CA ILE A 445 19.75 3.63 14.08
C ILE A 445 18.67 4.60 14.54
N ASP A 446 17.65 4.81 13.73
CA ASP A 446 16.47 5.57 14.10
C ASP A 446 15.48 4.69 14.88
N GLY A 447 14.99 5.22 15.98
CA GLY A 447 13.99 4.60 16.84
C GLY A 447 12.90 5.59 17.24
N TRP A 448 11.80 5.06 17.70
CA TRP A 448 10.65 5.79 18.22
C TRP A 448 10.13 5.13 19.48
N ILE A 449 9.73 5.97 20.42
CA ILE A 449 9.05 5.54 21.63
C ILE A 449 7.66 6.17 21.68
N VAL A 450 6.62 5.34 21.86
CA VAL A 450 5.28 5.81 22.19
C VAL A 450 5.10 5.68 23.70
N LYS A 451 4.94 6.81 24.37
CA LYS A 451 4.74 6.89 25.80
C LYS A 451 3.25 6.76 26.14
N PRO A 452 2.85 6.06 27.21
CA PRO A 452 1.47 6.03 27.67
C PRO A 452 0.89 7.43 27.89
N PRO A 453 -0.41 7.66 27.62
CA PRO A 453 -1.06 8.90 28.02
C PRO A 453 -0.87 9.16 29.51
N GLY A 454 -0.39 10.37 29.87
CA GLY A 454 -0.06 10.69 31.27
C GLY A 454 1.22 10.03 31.78
N PHE A 455 2.16 9.75 30.90
CA PHE A 455 3.48 9.18 31.24
C PHE A 455 4.16 9.97 32.36
N ASP A 456 4.62 9.23 33.39
CA ASP A 456 5.39 9.76 34.52
C ASP A 456 6.81 9.16 34.50
N PRO A 457 7.85 9.95 34.28
CA PRO A 457 9.23 9.44 34.20
C PRO A 457 9.75 8.83 35.52
N ALA A 458 9.07 9.08 36.66
CA ALA A 458 9.40 8.46 37.92
C ALA A 458 8.86 7.02 38.07
N ARG A 459 7.99 6.57 37.18
CA ARG A 459 7.40 5.23 37.20
C ARG A 459 8.10 4.32 36.18
N LYS A 460 8.05 3.02 36.45
CA LYS A 460 8.48 1.97 35.51
C LYS A 460 7.25 1.47 34.72
N TYR A 461 7.44 1.25 33.44
CA TYR A 461 6.42 0.74 32.54
C TYR A 461 6.92 -0.54 31.86
N PRO A 462 6.04 -1.49 31.54
CA PRO A 462 6.41 -2.60 30.69
C PRO A 462 6.75 -2.06 29.29
N LEU A 463 7.84 -2.58 28.72
CA LEU A 463 8.27 -2.26 27.35
C LEU A 463 7.71 -3.31 26.38
N LEU A 464 7.16 -2.86 25.27
CA LEU A 464 6.78 -3.68 24.14
C LEU A 464 7.59 -3.20 22.95
N MET A 465 8.40 -4.09 22.36
CA MET A 465 9.15 -3.80 21.15
C MET A 465 8.44 -4.37 19.94
N GLU A 466 8.16 -3.50 18.98
CA GLU A 466 7.60 -3.87 17.69
C GLU A 466 8.71 -3.94 16.65
N ILE A 467 8.75 -5.03 15.88
CA ILE A 467 9.79 -5.32 14.91
C ILE A 467 9.12 -5.49 13.55
N HIS A 468 9.48 -4.65 12.56
CA HIS A 468 8.96 -4.83 11.21
C HIS A 468 9.61 -6.02 10.50
N GLY A 469 8.84 -6.65 9.64
CA GLY A 469 9.31 -7.70 8.74
C GLY A 469 9.72 -7.14 7.38
N GLY A 470 10.06 -8.08 6.48
CA GLY A 470 10.37 -7.76 5.10
C GLY A 470 11.53 -8.57 4.52
N PRO A 471 12.76 -8.59 5.05
CA PRO A 471 13.37 -7.68 6.03
C PRO A 471 13.49 -6.24 5.54
N HIS A 472 13.44 -6.01 4.21
CA HIS A 472 13.50 -4.69 3.59
C HIS A 472 12.13 -3.98 3.69
N GLY A 473 11.90 -3.33 4.80
CA GLY A 473 10.76 -2.49 5.13
C GLY A 473 11.21 -1.34 6.03
N ALA A 474 10.30 -0.47 6.46
CA ALA A 474 10.60 0.57 7.44
C ALA A 474 9.36 1.02 8.20
N TYR A 475 9.52 1.34 9.47
CA TYR A 475 8.58 2.16 10.21
C TYR A 475 8.71 3.63 9.81
N ASN A 476 7.63 4.38 9.98
CA ASN A 476 7.58 5.77 9.61
C ASN A 476 6.82 6.65 10.63
N SER A 477 6.76 7.94 10.33
CA SER A 477 6.15 8.98 11.16
C SER A 477 4.62 9.07 11.03
N GLY A 478 3.97 8.07 10.41
CA GLY A 478 2.51 8.01 10.29
C GLY A 478 1.82 7.57 11.58
N PHE A 479 0.51 7.79 11.63
CA PHE A 479 -0.33 7.31 12.71
C PHE A 479 -0.37 5.77 12.73
N ASN A 480 -0.16 5.18 13.89
CA ASN A 480 -0.29 3.75 14.09
C ASN A 480 -1.27 3.47 15.22
N PHE A 481 -2.45 2.96 14.86
CA PHE A 481 -3.50 2.64 15.84
C PHE A 481 -3.05 1.63 16.88
N SER A 482 -2.36 0.55 16.46
CA SER A 482 -1.94 -0.51 17.37
C SER A 482 -0.95 0.01 18.41
N PHE A 483 0.03 0.83 18.01
CA PHE A 483 1.01 1.40 18.93
C PHE A 483 0.35 2.37 19.91
N GLN A 484 -0.58 3.19 19.46
CA GLN A 484 -1.36 4.07 20.32
C GLN A 484 -2.27 3.28 21.27
N ASN A 485 -2.83 2.15 20.82
CA ASN A 485 -3.65 1.29 21.67
C ASN A 485 -2.79 0.57 22.73
N PHE A 486 -1.62 0.07 22.41
CA PHE A 486 -0.70 -0.50 23.39
C PHE A 486 -0.28 0.54 24.43
N ALA A 487 0.05 1.75 24.00
CA ALA A 487 0.37 2.84 24.90
C ALA A 487 -0.80 3.21 25.83
N ALA A 488 -2.04 3.25 25.32
CA ALA A 488 -3.25 3.46 26.10
C ALA A 488 -3.50 2.35 27.13
N ASN A 489 -2.92 1.15 26.92
CA ASN A 489 -2.94 0.05 27.87
C ASN A 489 -1.76 0.04 28.83
N GLY A 490 -0.96 1.10 28.87
CA GLY A 490 0.12 1.31 29.86
C GLY A 490 1.47 0.75 29.45
N PHE A 491 1.66 0.33 28.19
CA PHE A 491 2.97 -0.06 27.67
C PHE A 491 3.74 1.15 27.13
N VAL A 492 5.03 1.17 27.32
CA VAL A 492 5.92 1.95 26.45
C VAL A 492 6.17 1.11 25.20
N VAL A 493 5.93 1.68 24.02
CA VAL A 493 6.13 0.95 22.76
C VAL A 493 7.38 1.48 22.09
N LEU A 494 8.34 0.60 21.84
CA LEU A 494 9.57 0.86 21.10
C LEU A 494 9.47 0.25 19.71
N TYR A 495 9.80 1.01 18.68
CA TYR A 495 10.00 0.49 17.34
C TYR A 495 11.18 1.19 16.67
N THR A 496 11.93 0.46 15.85
CA THR A 496 13.19 0.95 15.26
C THR A 496 13.32 0.52 13.81
N ASN A 497 14.17 1.21 13.06
CA ASN A 497 14.58 0.82 11.72
C ASN A 497 16.01 0.30 11.77
N PRO A 498 16.21 -1.02 12.04
CA PRO A 498 17.54 -1.63 12.08
C PRO A 498 18.17 -1.68 10.69
N ARG A 499 19.46 -2.02 10.61
CA ARG A 499 20.11 -2.31 9.33
C ARG A 499 19.33 -3.38 8.55
N GLY A 500 19.17 -3.17 7.24
CA GLY A 500 18.21 -3.91 6.41
C GLY A 500 16.98 -3.09 6.01
N SER A 501 16.66 -2.01 6.76
CA SER A 501 15.49 -1.17 6.48
C SER A 501 15.65 -0.33 5.21
N THR A 502 14.50 -0.02 4.56
CA THR A 502 14.40 0.89 3.41
C THR A 502 14.47 2.36 3.84
N GLY A 503 14.75 3.26 2.88
CA GLY A 503 14.82 4.71 3.15
C GLY A 503 16.13 5.19 3.77
N TYR A 504 17.13 4.32 3.90
CA TYR A 504 18.46 4.62 4.48
C TYR A 504 19.61 4.43 3.48
N GLY A 505 19.30 4.05 2.24
CA GLY A 505 20.24 3.79 1.17
C GLY A 505 20.61 2.31 1.02
N SER A 506 21.19 2.00 -0.13
CA SER A 506 21.46 0.61 -0.54
C SER A 506 22.48 -0.10 0.37
N ALA A 507 23.47 0.63 0.88
CA ALA A 507 24.47 0.07 1.80
C ALA A 507 23.85 -0.34 3.14
N PHE A 508 22.92 0.46 3.66
CA PHE A 508 22.21 0.16 4.90
C PHE A 508 21.25 -1.04 4.72
N GLY A 509 20.51 -1.06 3.60
CA GLY A 509 19.64 -2.18 3.26
C GLY A 509 20.39 -3.50 3.10
N ASN A 510 21.56 -3.48 2.46
CA ASN A 510 22.38 -4.69 2.24
C ASN A 510 23.26 -5.11 3.41
N ALA A 511 23.29 -4.36 4.51
CA ALA A 511 24.11 -4.71 5.67
C ALA A 511 23.77 -6.10 6.26
N ILE A 512 22.60 -6.64 5.96
CA ILE A 512 22.11 -7.95 6.39
C ILE A 512 22.23 -9.03 5.29
N GLU A 513 22.79 -8.70 4.13
CA GLU A 513 22.89 -9.64 3.02
C GLU A 513 23.71 -10.87 3.43
N HIS A 514 23.13 -12.07 3.23
CA HIS A 514 23.69 -13.36 3.66
C HIS A 514 24.01 -13.47 5.17
N ALA A 515 23.54 -12.53 6.00
CA ALA A 515 23.85 -12.47 7.43
C ALA A 515 22.59 -12.08 8.27
N TYR A 516 21.45 -12.64 7.92
CA TYR A 516 20.17 -12.44 8.60
C TYR A 516 19.75 -13.71 9.37
N PRO A 517 19.45 -13.63 10.68
CA PRO A 517 19.64 -12.48 11.58
C PRO A 517 21.13 -12.26 11.90
N GLY A 518 21.51 -11.03 12.20
CA GLY A 518 22.89 -10.65 12.48
C GLY A 518 22.97 -9.25 13.08
N VAL A 519 23.57 -8.31 12.35
CA VAL A 519 23.69 -6.92 12.82
C VAL A 519 22.35 -6.22 13.05
N ASP A 520 21.29 -6.65 12.40
CA ASP A 520 19.91 -6.20 12.62
C ASP A 520 19.42 -6.57 14.03
N TYR A 521 19.74 -7.77 14.52
CA TYR A 521 19.46 -8.18 15.89
C TYR A 521 20.22 -7.33 16.91
N ASP A 522 21.51 -7.06 16.67
CA ASP A 522 22.31 -6.20 17.53
C ASP A 522 21.71 -4.78 17.60
N ASP A 523 21.20 -4.27 16.47
CA ASP A 523 20.53 -2.96 16.39
C ASP A 523 19.27 -2.92 17.26
N LEU A 524 18.46 -3.99 17.22
CA LEU A 524 17.25 -4.10 18.02
C LEU A 524 17.57 -4.09 19.52
N ILE A 525 18.55 -4.89 19.96
CA ILE A 525 18.95 -4.98 21.38
C ILE A 525 19.55 -3.67 21.84
N ALA A 526 20.42 -3.03 21.06
CA ALA A 526 20.98 -1.72 21.40
C ALA A 526 19.88 -0.65 21.56
N GLY A 527 18.77 -0.76 20.82
CA GLY A 527 17.61 0.10 20.98
C GLY A 527 16.86 -0.10 22.30
N VAL A 528 16.79 -1.35 22.77
CA VAL A 528 16.21 -1.66 24.10
C VAL A 528 17.08 -1.15 25.24
N ASP A 529 18.40 -1.20 25.07
CA ASP A 529 19.37 -0.79 26.10
C ASP A 529 19.52 0.74 26.22
N THR A 530 19.08 1.51 25.22
CA THR A 530 19.17 2.98 25.16
C THR A 530 18.02 3.67 25.88
#